data_d14aa787c1a7cd42a0f34fbe92c50d24
#
_entry.id   d14aa787c1a7cd42a0f34fbe92c50d24
#
_cell.length_a   1.000
_cell.length_b   1.000
_cell.length_c   1.000
_cell.angle_alpha   90.00
_cell.angle_beta   90.00
_cell.angle_gamma   90.00
#
_symmetry.space_group_name_H-M   'P 1'
#
loop_
_entity.id
_entity.type
_entity.pdbx_description
1 polymer ?
#
loop_
_entity_poly.entity_id
_entity_poly.type
_entity_poly.pdbx_seq_one_letter_code
_entity_poly.pdbx_strand_id
1 'polypeptide(L)'
;DAGLTITLLTPASSTNEIVKAALRAFRACYKVGFQYKRAGVIVSGITKSTSIQQNLFDELTPEQRQKFNKLSEVMDTINRRMGNDTMILGVQQFPKDEKTGEQLNFRDLIKHDHRSKCYTTDINELIEVK
;
A
#
# COMPACT_ATOMS: atom_id res chain seq x y z
N ASP A 1 -0.04 11.46 -18.90
CA ASP A 1 0.06 11.18 -17.45
C ASP A 1 -1.12 11.83 -16.74
N ALA A 2 -1.70 11.12 -15.78
CA ALA A 2 -2.73 11.63 -14.90
C ALA A 2 -2.23 11.53 -13.45
N GLY A 3 -2.23 12.61 -12.72
CA GLY A 3 -1.82 12.66 -11.33
C GLY A 3 -2.56 13.74 -10.57
N LEU A 4 -2.82 13.51 -9.29
CA LEU A 4 -3.45 14.47 -8.40
C LEU A 4 -2.76 14.40 -7.04
N THR A 5 -2.41 15.55 -6.50
CA THR A 5 -1.91 15.68 -5.13
C THR A 5 -3.06 16.10 -4.21
N ILE A 6 -3.26 15.34 -3.14
CA ILE A 6 -4.22 15.68 -2.08
C ILE A 6 -3.46 15.94 -0.80
N THR A 7 -3.74 17.07 -0.16
CA THR A 7 -3.22 17.38 1.17
C THR A 7 -4.26 16.95 2.21
N LEU A 8 -3.83 16.13 3.18
CA LEU A 8 -4.67 15.76 4.30
C LEU A 8 -4.75 16.93 5.29
N LEU A 9 -5.95 17.23 5.80
CA LEU A 9 -6.15 18.27 6.81
C LEU A 9 -5.44 17.94 8.11
N THR A 10 -5.42 16.66 8.47
CA THR A 10 -4.70 16.14 9.64
C THR A 10 -3.79 15.00 9.19
N PRO A 11 -2.52 14.97 9.65
CA PRO A 11 -1.63 13.86 9.35
C PRO A 11 -2.23 12.51 9.77
N ALA A 12 -2.17 11.52 8.89
CA ALA A 12 -2.73 10.20 9.11
C ALA A 12 -1.62 9.15 9.12
N SER A 13 -1.72 8.19 10.03
CA SER A 13 -0.82 7.03 10.12
C SER A 13 -1.52 5.72 9.83
N SER A 14 -2.86 5.69 9.90
CA SER A 14 -3.62 4.46 9.68
C SER A 14 -3.76 4.14 8.19
N THR A 15 -3.58 2.87 7.85
CA THR A 15 -3.74 2.37 6.49
C THR A 15 -5.10 2.75 5.89
N ASN A 16 -6.15 2.71 6.71
CA ASN A 16 -7.51 3.04 6.26
C ASN A 16 -7.66 4.49 5.78
N GLU A 17 -7.05 5.45 6.49
CA GLU A 17 -7.09 6.87 6.11
C GLU A 17 -6.29 7.12 4.83
N ILE A 18 -5.11 6.53 4.74
CA ILE A 18 -4.24 6.64 3.56
C ILE A 18 -4.94 6.05 2.33
N VAL A 19 -5.53 4.86 2.45
CA VAL A 19 -6.26 4.21 1.35
C VAL A 19 -7.49 5.02 0.93
N LYS A 20 -8.26 5.58 1.87
CA LYS A 20 -9.39 6.46 1.54
C LYS A 20 -8.94 7.69 0.76
N ALA A 21 -7.86 8.33 1.19
CA ALA A 21 -7.31 9.50 0.49
C ALA A 21 -6.82 9.13 -0.91
N ALA A 22 -6.09 8.01 -1.05
CA ALA A 22 -5.62 7.51 -2.33
C ALA A 22 -6.77 7.18 -3.28
N LEU A 23 -7.84 6.55 -2.80
CA LEU A 23 -9.03 6.27 -3.60
C LEU A 23 -9.77 7.55 -4.01
N ARG A 24 -9.81 8.59 -3.17
CA ARG A 24 -10.36 9.90 -3.51
C ARG A 24 -9.55 10.54 -4.64
N ALA A 25 -8.22 10.53 -4.54
CA ALA A 25 -7.32 11.03 -5.59
C ALA A 25 -7.50 10.26 -6.89
N PHE A 26 -7.54 8.93 -6.80
CA PHE A 26 -7.74 8.07 -7.96
C PHE A 26 -9.04 8.37 -8.69
N ARG A 27 -10.17 8.44 -7.98
CA ARG A 27 -11.48 8.73 -8.57
C ARG A 27 -11.52 10.09 -9.28
N ALA A 28 -10.76 11.07 -8.79
CA ALA A 28 -10.71 12.40 -9.38
C ALA A 28 -9.84 12.46 -10.64
N CYS A 29 -8.79 11.64 -10.74
CA CYS A 29 -7.89 11.64 -11.90
C CYS A 29 -8.17 10.52 -12.91
N TYR A 30 -8.93 9.50 -12.53
CA TYR A 30 -9.25 8.37 -13.42
C TYR A 30 -10.23 8.79 -14.52
N LYS A 31 -9.89 8.46 -15.75
CA LYS A 31 -10.74 8.67 -16.93
C LYS A 31 -11.05 7.34 -17.60
N VAL A 32 -12.33 7.07 -17.80
CA VAL A 32 -12.79 5.87 -18.51
C VAL A 32 -12.31 5.90 -19.96
N GLY A 33 -11.92 4.75 -20.50
CA GLY A 33 -11.48 4.62 -21.90
C GLY A 33 -9.97 4.80 -22.12
N PHE A 34 -9.23 5.20 -21.10
CA PHE A 34 -7.76 5.24 -21.16
C PHE A 34 -7.14 3.94 -20.64
N GLN A 35 -6.15 3.43 -21.35
CA GLN A 35 -5.37 2.28 -20.90
C GLN A 35 -4.23 2.75 -20.00
N TYR A 36 -4.33 2.49 -18.70
CA TYR A 36 -3.30 2.81 -17.72
C TYR A 36 -2.32 1.63 -17.60
N LYS A 37 -1.05 1.89 -17.74
CA LYS A 37 0.00 0.88 -17.61
C LYS A 37 0.43 0.66 -16.16
N ARG A 38 0.45 1.74 -15.36
CA ARG A 38 0.87 1.70 -13.95
C ARG A 38 0.06 2.71 -13.15
N ALA A 39 -0.20 2.37 -11.90
CA ALA A 39 -0.70 3.30 -10.90
C ALA A 39 0.25 3.28 -9.70
N GLY A 40 0.41 4.41 -9.04
CA GLY A 40 1.26 4.54 -7.87
C GLY A 40 0.74 5.60 -6.92
N VAL A 41 1.08 5.47 -5.66
CA VAL A 41 0.80 6.46 -4.62
C VAL A 41 2.12 6.89 -4.00
N ILE A 42 2.34 8.19 -3.92
CA ILE A 42 3.51 8.79 -3.27
C ILE A 42 3.03 9.53 -2.03
N VAL A 43 3.58 9.17 -0.89
CA VAL A 43 3.31 9.85 0.39
C VAL A 43 4.47 10.78 0.69
N SER A 44 4.17 12.06 0.94
CA SER A 44 5.16 13.09 1.26
C SER A 44 4.74 13.88 2.51
N GLY A 45 5.64 14.70 3.04
CA GLY A 45 5.36 15.50 4.23
C GLY A 45 5.20 14.66 5.50
N ILE A 46 5.94 13.57 5.62
CA ILE A 46 5.89 12.68 6.77
C ILE A 46 6.41 13.40 8.02
N THR A 47 5.58 13.47 9.05
CA THR A 47 5.91 14.10 10.33
C THR A 47 5.84 13.10 11.49
N LYS A 48 6.51 13.40 12.59
CA LYS A 48 6.42 12.56 13.81
C LYS A 48 5.02 12.64 14.41
N SER A 49 4.51 11.50 14.89
CA SER A 49 3.16 11.38 15.47
C SER A 49 2.94 12.24 16.74
N THR A 50 4.02 12.66 17.41
CA THR A 50 3.96 13.50 18.61
C THR A 50 3.57 14.95 18.33
N SER A 51 3.58 15.39 17.07
CA SER A 51 3.32 16.78 16.65
C SER A 51 2.00 16.94 15.90
N ILE A 52 1.05 16.02 16.09
CA ILE A 52 -0.22 16.06 15.35
C ILE A 52 -1.17 17.02 16.05
N GLN A 53 -1.41 18.16 15.43
CA GLN A 53 -2.49 19.07 15.81
C GLN A 53 -3.79 18.60 15.16
N GLN A 54 -4.79 18.30 15.98
CA GLN A 54 -6.11 17.94 15.48
C GLN A 54 -6.81 19.16 14.88
N ASN A 55 -7.42 18.95 13.72
CA ASN A 55 -8.22 20.00 13.09
C ASN A 55 -9.68 19.86 13.52
N LEU A 56 -10.32 21.00 13.80
CA LEU A 56 -11.75 21.06 14.18
C LEU A 56 -12.67 20.51 13.08
N PHE A 57 -12.23 20.54 11.83
CA PHE A 57 -12.99 20.05 10.66
C PHE A 57 -12.60 18.63 10.24
N ASP A 58 -11.99 17.85 11.15
CA ASP A 58 -11.60 16.47 10.85
C ASP A 58 -12.84 15.57 10.75
N GLU A 59 -12.87 14.72 9.71
CA GLU A 59 -13.97 13.77 9.50
C GLU A 59 -14.00 12.65 10.56
N LEU A 60 -12.87 12.42 11.23
CA LEU A 60 -12.72 11.37 12.22
C LEU A 60 -12.59 11.92 13.63
N THR A 61 -13.36 11.35 14.55
CA THR A 61 -13.21 11.65 15.97
C THR A 61 -11.88 11.08 16.49
N PRO A 62 -11.31 11.67 17.57
CA PRO A 62 -10.06 11.17 18.18
C PRO A 62 -10.15 9.69 18.57
N GLU A 63 -11.31 9.24 19.03
CA GLU A 63 -11.56 7.85 19.42
C GLU A 63 -11.52 6.90 18.22
N GLN A 64 -12.13 7.31 17.11
CA GLN A 64 -12.11 6.53 15.87
C GLN A 64 -10.68 6.41 15.32
N ARG A 65 -9.91 7.50 15.39
CA ARG A 65 -8.51 7.51 14.97
C ARG A 65 -7.67 6.56 15.82
N GLN A 66 -7.85 6.57 17.14
CA GLN A 66 -7.17 5.63 18.03
C GLN A 66 -7.52 4.17 17.72
N LYS A 67 -8.80 3.87 17.42
CA LYS A 67 -9.20 2.51 16.99
C LYS A 67 -8.53 2.09 15.71
N PHE A 68 -8.45 2.97 14.71
CA PHE A 68 -7.78 2.66 13.44
C PHE A 68 -6.27 2.46 13.61
N ASN A 69 -5.62 3.26 14.44
CA ASN A 69 -4.20 3.08 14.74
C ASN A 69 -3.93 1.74 15.42
N LYS A 70 -4.71 1.40 16.45
CA LYS A 70 -4.61 0.09 17.12
C LYS A 70 -4.86 -1.07 16.16
N LEU A 71 -5.85 -0.95 15.27
CA LEU A 71 -6.11 -1.97 14.27
C LEU A 71 -4.92 -2.15 13.34
N SER A 72 -4.32 -1.06 12.85
CA SER A 72 -3.13 -1.11 12.00
C SER A 72 -1.95 -1.78 12.72
N GLU A 73 -1.70 -1.44 13.98
CA GLU A 73 -0.65 -2.07 14.81
C GLU A 73 -0.85 -3.58 14.97
N VAL A 74 -2.10 -4.01 15.18
CA VAL A 74 -2.44 -5.43 15.29
C VAL A 74 -2.22 -6.15 13.95
N MET A 75 -2.67 -5.56 12.85
CA MET A 75 -2.43 -6.10 11.51
C MET A 75 -0.93 -6.23 11.21
N ASP A 76 -0.15 -5.21 11.49
CA ASP A 76 1.30 -5.22 11.30
C ASP A 76 1.97 -6.31 12.16
N THR A 77 1.50 -6.49 13.40
CA THR A 77 2.02 -7.50 14.29
C THR A 77 1.73 -8.91 13.79
N ILE A 78 0.51 -9.16 13.30
CA ILE A 78 0.12 -10.45 12.72
C ILE A 78 0.95 -10.71 11.46
N ASN A 79 1.04 -9.76 10.54
CA ASN A 79 1.79 -9.90 9.30
C ASN A 79 3.28 -10.11 9.54
N ARG A 80 3.84 -9.50 10.59
CA ARG A 80 5.24 -9.70 10.98
C ARG A 80 5.50 -11.10 11.55
N ARG A 81 4.54 -11.67 12.29
CA ARG A 81 4.70 -12.98 12.96
C ARG A 81 4.36 -14.15 12.04
N MET A 82 3.30 -14.02 11.25
CA MET A 82 2.72 -15.11 10.47
C MET A 82 3.09 -15.06 8.99
N GLY A 83 3.76 -14.00 8.57
CA GLY A 83 4.15 -13.76 7.18
C GLY A 83 3.40 -12.59 6.57
N ASN A 84 4.02 -11.98 5.55
CA ASN A 84 3.43 -10.86 4.83
C ASN A 84 2.08 -11.27 4.21
N ASP A 85 1.15 -10.34 4.20
CA ASP A 85 -0.17 -10.51 3.59
C ASP A 85 -1.09 -11.57 4.24
N THR A 86 -0.74 -12.06 5.46
CA THR A 86 -1.63 -12.94 6.24
C THR A 86 -2.93 -12.23 6.57
N MET A 87 -2.86 -10.94 6.90
CA MET A 87 -4.01 -10.08 7.16
C MET A 87 -3.98 -8.90 6.19
N ILE A 88 -5.00 -8.79 5.36
CA ILE A 88 -5.14 -7.77 4.32
C ILE A 88 -6.46 -7.01 4.47
N LEU A 89 -6.54 -5.81 3.93
CA LEU A 89 -7.81 -5.10 3.84
C LEU A 89 -8.68 -5.74 2.75
N GLY A 90 -10.00 -5.78 2.97
CA GLY A 90 -10.94 -6.39 2.01
C GLY A 90 -10.92 -5.76 0.61
N VAL A 91 -10.43 -4.52 0.48
CA VAL A 91 -10.22 -3.86 -0.82
C VAL A 91 -8.97 -4.36 -1.55
N GLN A 92 -8.07 -5.07 -0.89
CA GLN A 92 -6.88 -5.70 -1.45
C GLN A 92 -7.20 -7.12 -1.94
N GLN A 93 -8.31 -7.30 -2.66
CA GLN A 93 -8.61 -8.59 -3.24
C GLN A 93 -7.58 -8.90 -4.32
N PHE A 94 -6.75 -9.92 -4.07
CA PHE A 94 -5.87 -10.44 -5.09
C PHE A 94 -6.68 -11.28 -6.07
N PRO A 95 -6.46 -11.13 -7.38
CA PRO A 95 -7.07 -12.02 -8.36
C PRO A 95 -6.64 -13.46 -8.06
N LYS A 96 -7.54 -14.40 -8.30
CA LYS A 96 -7.21 -15.81 -8.27
C LYS A 96 -6.58 -16.18 -9.59
N ASP A 97 -5.59 -17.06 -9.54
CA ASP A 97 -5.07 -17.67 -10.76
C ASP A 97 -6.20 -18.49 -11.42
N GLU A 98 -6.50 -18.20 -12.69
CA GLU A 98 -7.55 -18.89 -13.44
C GLU A 98 -7.28 -20.40 -13.60
N LYS A 99 -6.02 -20.82 -13.53
CA LYS A 99 -5.61 -22.20 -13.74
C LYS A 99 -5.58 -23.04 -12.46
N THR A 100 -5.06 -22.45 -11.36
CA THR A 100 -4.91 -23.17 -10.09
C THR A 100 -6.00 -22.85 -9.09
N GLY A 101 -6.75 -21.77 -9.27
CA GLY A 101 -7.74 -21.27 -8.32
C GLY A 101 -7.12 -20.69 -7.02
N GLU A 102 -5.80 -20.68 -6.92
CA GLU A 102 -5.06 -20.16 -5.79
C GLU A 102 -5.04 -18.62 -5.83
N GLN A 103 -5.00 -18.02 -4.65
CA GLN A 103 -4.94 -16.57 -4.52
C GLN A 103 -3.52 -16.09 -4.84
N LEU A 104 -3.38 -15.27 -5.89
CA LEU A 104 -2.09 -14.71 -6.29
C LEU A 104 -1.59 -13.71 -5.25
N ASN A 105 -0.34 -13.81 -4.85
CA ASN A 105 0.31 -12.82 -4.02
C ASN A 105 0.62 -11.56 -4.83
N PHE A 106 0.71 -10.42 -4.17
CA PHE A 106 1.07 -9.14 -4.82
C PHE A 106 2.39 -9.23 -5.60
N ARG A 107 3.34 -10.02 -5.12
CA ARG A 107 4.62 -10.26 -5.81
C ARG A 107 4.45 -10.97 -7.14
N ASP A 108 3.49 -11.88 -7.25
CA ASP A 108 3.23 -12.66 -8.46
C ASP A 108 2.53 -11.84 -9.55
N LEU A 109 1.87 -10.73 -9.15
CA LEU A 109 1.24 -9.79 -10.08
C LEU A 109 2.23 -8.84 -10.75
N ILE A 110 3.40 -8.65 -10.16
CA ILE A 110 4.46 -7.79 -10.70
C ILE A 110 5.37 -8.64 -11.57
N LYS A 111 5.33 -8.44 -12.89
CA LYS A 111 6.28 -9.07 -13.79
C LYS A 111 7.70 -8.59 -13.50
N HIS A 112 8.57 -9.53 -13.18
CA HIS A 112 9.99 -9.29 -12.87
C HIS A 112 10.92 -9.69 -14.04
N ASP A 113 10.41 -9.74 -15.25
CA ASP A 113 11.10 -10.26 -16.44
C ASP A 113 12.44 -9.54 -16.74
N HIS A 114 12.61 -8.31 -16.22
CA HIS A 114 13.80 -7.49 -16.41
C HIS A 114 14.45 -7.05 -15.10
N ARG A 115 14.28 -7.83 -14.03
CA ARG A 115 14.95 -7.57 -12.77
C ARG A 115 16.44 -7.92 -12.89
N SER A 116 17.33 -7.03 -12.46
CA SER A 116 18.74 -7.37 -12.29
C SER A 116 18.91 -8.47 -11.25
N LYS A 117 19.88 -9.35 -11.47
CA LYS A 117 20.21 -10.42 -10.53
C LYS A 117 20.71 -9.86 -9.20
N CYS A 118 20.39 -10.54 -8.11
CA CYS A 118 20.77 -10.14 -6.74
C CYS A 118 22.12 -10.75 -6.34
N TYR A 119 23.19 -10.41 -7.04
CA TYR A 119 24.52 -10.99 -6.86
C TYR A 119 25.08 -10.90 -5.43
N THR A 120 24.60 -9.96 -4.62
CA THR A 120 25.11 -9.76 -3.26
C THR A 120 24.26 -10.43 -2.17
N THR A 121 23.05 -10.83 -2.49
CA THR A 121 22.07 -11.37 -1.51
C THR A 121 21.57 -12.75 -1.84
N ASP A 122 21.79 -13.25 -3.05
CA ASP A 122 21.41 -14.59 -3.46
C ASP A 122 22.62 -15.30 -4.08
N ILE A 123 23.12 -16.34 -3.40
CA ILE A 123 24.29 -17.12 -3.81
C ILE A 123 24.03 -17.87 -5.13
N ASN A 124 22.78 -18.25 -5.40
CA ASN A 124 22.42 -18.98 -6.61
C ASN A 124 22.45 -18.11 -7.88
N GLU A 125 22.44 -16.79 -7.69
CA GLU A 125 22.51 -15.83 -8.79
C GLU A 125 23.92 -15.32 -9.08
N LEU A 126 24.95 -15.86 -8.39
CA LEU A 126 26.37 -15.51 -8.65
C LEU A 126 26.79 -15.94 -10.06
N ILE A 127 27.64 -15.10 -10.65
CA ILE A 127 28.22 -15.37 -11.96
C ILE A 127 29.27 -16.47 -11.78
N GLU A 128 29.08 -17.62 -12.42
CA GLU A 128 30.14 -18.63 -12.54
C GLU A 128 31.20 -18.17 -13.54
N VAL A 129 32.40 -17.96 -13.05
CA VAL A 129 33.56 -17.70 -13.89
C VAL A 129 34.12 -19.04 -14.34
N LYS A 130 34.04 -19.32 -15.64
CA LYS A 130 34.67 -20.49 -16.27
C LYS A 130 36.08 -20.14 -16.70
#